data_6582fc7492e8bd4ce14a1636ab595f4c
#
_entry.id   6582fc7492e8bd4ce14a1636ab595f4c
#
_cell.length_a   1.000
_cell.length_b   1.000
_cell.length_c   1.000
_cell.angle_alpha   90.00
_cell.angle_beta   90.00
_cell.angle_gamma   90.00
#
_symmetry.space_group_name_H-M   'P 1'
#
loop_
_entity.id
_entity.type
_entity.pdbx_description
1 polymer ?
#
loop_
_entity_poly.entity_id
_entity_poly.type
_entity_poly.pdbx_seq_one_letter_code
_entity_poly.pdbx_strand_id
1 'polypeptide(L)'
;DSTDAGQISELIELGALAKRAWDKDVQVMIEGPGHMAMNEIAANMQIEKRICHEAPFYVLGPLVTDIFPGYDHITSAIGGAIAAANGADFLCYVTPAEHLRLPDTADVKEGIIASRIAAHAADIAKGVPHARDLDNKMAEAISWTGTRCSRSPWTLTKPVPILRVRLLQTVTPAPCAVRCAPCAPPT
;
A
#
# COMPACT_ATOMS: atom_id res chain seq x y z
N ASP A 1 -9.93 -13.83 11.58
CA ASP A 1 -8.97 -13.43 10.53
C ASP A 1 -9.71 -12.87 9.32
N SER A 2 -9.04 -12.01 8.58
CA SER A 2 -9.53 -11.55 7.28
C SER A 2 -9.74 -12.76 6.35
N THR A 3 -10.76 -12.69 5.49
CA THR A 3 -11.14 -13.77 4.57
C THR A 3 -11.74 -15.00 5.28
N ASP A 4 -12.09 -14.89 6.55
CA ASP A 4 -12.85 -15.93 7.23
C ASP A 4 -14.37 -15.86 6.92
N ALA A 5 -15.12 -16.84 7.44
CA ALA A 5 -16.57 -16.91 7.23
C ALA A 5 -17.30 -15.68 7.78
N GLY A 6 -16.78 -15.08 8.85
CA GLY A 6 -17.34 -13.85 9.43
C GLY A 6 -17.24 -12.67 8.49
N GLN A 7 -16.04 -12.41 7.98
CA GLN A 7 -15.81 -11.31 7.03
C GLN A 7 -16.58 -11.49 5.71
N ILE A 8 -16.66 -12.72 5.19
CA ILE A 8 -17.43 -12.98 3.97
C ILE A 8 -18.94 -12.76 4.22
N SER A 9 -19.45 -13.16 5.39
CA SER A 9 -20.84 -12.87 5.77
C SER A 9 -21.10 -11.37 5.91
N GLU A 10 -20.15 -10.62 6.46
CA GLU A 10 -20.23 -9.15 6.53
C GLU A 10 -20.31 -8.53 5.11
N LEU A 11 -19.47 -8.96 4.18
CA LEU A 11 -19.51 -8.45 2.81
C LEU A 11 -20.86 -8.71 2.13
N ILE A 12 -21.50 -9.86 2.39
CA ILE A 12 -22.83 -10.17 1.88
C ILE A 12 -23.87 -9.16 2.39
N GLU A 13 -23.86 -8.88 3.68
CA GLU A 13 -24.76 -7.88 4.29
C GLU A 13 -24.46 -6.47 3.79
N LEU A 14 -23.19 -6.09 3.67
CA LEU A 14 -22.79 -4.79 3.14
C LEU A 14 -23.22 -4.61 1.68
N GLY A 15 -23.12 -5.65 0.87
CA GLY A 15 -23.64 -5.63 -0.50
C GLY A 15 -25.15 -5.41 -0.56
N ALA A 16 -25.91 -6.04 0.33
CA ALA A 16 -27.35 -5.83 0.44
C ALA A 16 -27.69 -4.40 0.92
N LEU A 17 -26.92 -3.87 1.88
CA LEU A 17 -27.08 -2.50 2.37
C LEU A 17 -26.73 -1.46 1.31
N ALA A 18 -25.68 -1.69 0.51
CA ALA A 18 -25.32 -0.82 -0.59
C ALA A 18 -26.47 -0.65 -1.58
N LYS A 19 -27.12 -1.74 -1.99
CA LYS A 19 -28.31 -1.68 -2.85
C LYS A 19 -29.44 -0.85 -2.25
N ARG A 20 -29.72 -1.06 -0.95
CA ARG A 20 -30.76 -0.29 -0.25
C ARG A 20 -30.48 1.20 -0.18
N ALA A 21 -29.20 1.58 -0.08
CA ALA A 21 -28.79 2.98 -0.11
C ALA A 21 -28.94 3.57 -1.51
N TRP A 22 -28.52 2.85 -2.56
CA TRP A 22 -28.68 3.29 -3.94
C TRP A 22 -30.15 3.45 -4.34
N ASP A 23 -31.05 2.57 -3.86
CA ASP A 23 -32.50 2.71 -4.06
C ASP A 23 -33.05 4.01 -3.44
N LYS A 24 -32.26 4.71 -2.63
CA LYS A 24 -32.59 6.00 -2.01
C LYS A 24 -31.71 7.15 -2.54
N ASP A 25 -31.01 6.93 -3.66
CA ASP A 25 -30.07 7.90 -4.24
C ASP A 25 -28.95 8.32 -3.28
N VAL A 26 -28.55 7.43 -2.36
CA VAL A 26 -27.46 7.67 -1.42
C VAL A 26 -26.19 6.98 -1.93
N GLN A 27 -25.09 7.74 -2.04
CA GLN A 27 -23.77 7.20 -2.33
C GLN A 27 -23.26 6.38 -1.15
N VAL A 28 -22.60 5.26 -1.43
CA VAL A 28 -21.97 4.40 -0.43
C VAL A 28 -20.58 4.04 -0.85
N MET A 29 -19.76 3.75 0.15
CA MET A 29 -18.44 3.17 0.04
C MET A 29 -18.36 2.04 1.06
N ILE A 30 -17.84 0.90 0.65
CA ILE A 30 -17.65 -0.26 1.54
C ILE A 30 -16.27 -0.14 2.16
N GLU A 31 -16.17 -0.31 3.46
CA GLU A 31 -14.88 -0.41 4.15
C GLU A 31 -14.45 -1.87 4.24
N GLY A 32 -13.18 -2.12 4.04
CA GLY A 32 -12.59 -3.44 4.00
C GLY A 32 -11.61 -3.71 5.14
N PRO A 33 -10.91 -4.85 5.08
CA PRO A 33 -10.02 -5.29 6.15
C PRO A 33 -8.79 -4.39 6.29
N GLY A 34 -8.33 -4.26 7.55
CA GLY A 34 -7.13 -3.49 7.92
C GLY A 34 -5.87 -4.33 8.08
N HIS A 35 -5.99 -5.60 8.44
CA HIS A 35 -4.88 -6.54 8.59
C HIS A 35 -5.17 -7.80 7.79
N MET A 36 -4.26 -8.15 6.88
CA MET A 36 -4.49 -9.30 6.00
C MET A 36 -3.15 -9.84 5.47
N ALA A 37 -3.01 -11.15 5.46
CA ALA A 37 -1.87 -11.80 4.83
C ALA A 37 -1.81 -11.46 3.33
N MET A 38 -0.61 -11.18 2.84
CA MET A 38 -0.38 -10.66 1.48
C MET A 38 -0.99 -11.53 0.37
N ASN A 39 -0.98 -12.85 0.56
CA ASN A 39 -1.51 -13.82 -0.40
C ASN A 39 -3.04 -13.83 -0.50
N GLU A 40 -3.75 -13.25 0.47
CA GLU A 40 -5.22 -13.24 0.52
C GLU A 40 -5.83 -11.96 -0.06
N ILE A 41 -5.05 -10.89 -0.17
CA ILE A 41 -5.52 -9.56 -0.54
C ILE A 41 -6.24 -9.57 -1.89
N ALA A 42 -5.61 -10.12 -2.92
CA ALA A 42 -6.19 -10.11 -4.28
C ALA A 42 -7.54 -10.83 -4.34
N ALA A 43 -7.64 -12.00 -3.70
CA ALA A 43 -8.88 -12.76 -3.65
C ALA A 43 -9.99 -11.99 -2.90
N ASN A 44 -9.64 -11.37 -1.78
CA ASN A 44 -10.60 -10.60 -0.98
C ASN A 44 -11.16 -9.39 -1.75
N MET A 45 -10.30 -8.63 -2.45
CA MET A 45 -10.72 -7.52 -3.30
C MET A 45 -11.70 -7.98 -4.39
N GLN A 46 -11.41 -9.10 -5.04
CA GLN A 46 -12.29 -9.65 -6.09
C GLN A 46 -13.63 -10.17 -5.54
N ILE A 47 -13.63 -10.76 -4.35
CA ILE A 47 -14.84 -11.22 -3.67
C ILE A 47 -15.73 -10.02 -3.36
N GLU A 48 -15.17 -8.97 -2.76
CA GLU A 48 -15.92 -7.74 -2.45
C GLU A 48 -16.58 -7.17 -3.70
N LYS A 49 -15.82 -6.94 -4.76
CA LYS A 49 -16.34 -6.38 -6.01
C LYS A 49 -17.53 -7.16 -6.55
N ARG A 50 -17.50 -8.47 -6.46
CA ARG A 50 -18.62 -9.31 -6.92
C ARG A 50 -19.81 -9.30 -5.97
N ILE A 51 -19.58 -9.42 -4.68
CA ILE A 51 -20.64 -9.50 -3.67
C ILE A 51 -21.29 -8.13 -3.45
N CYS A 52 -20.48 -7.06 -3.44
CA CYS A 52 -20.94 -5.70 -3.19
C CYS A 52 -21.26 -4.91 -4.47
N HIS A 53 -21.45 -5.60 -5.62
CA HIS A 53 -21.95 -5.02 -6.88
C HIS A 53 -21.06 -3.89 -7.42
N GLU A 54 -19.74 -4.03 -7.36
CA GLU A 54 -18.75 -3.04 -7.79
C GLU A 54 -18.80 -1.73 -6.96
N ALA A 55 -19.36 -1.77 -5.75
CA ALA A 55 -19.32 -0.62 -4.86
C ALA A 55 -17.87 -0.15 -4.64
N PRO A 56 -17.63 1.16 -4.47
CA PRO A 56 -16.31 1.64 -4.12
C PRO A 56 -15.81 0.99 -2.83
N PHE A 57 -14.58 0.45 -2.87
CA PHE A 57 -13.96 -0.27 -1.77
C PHE A 57 -12.82 0.52 -1.16
N TYR A 58 -12.97 0.83 0.13
CA TYR A 58 -12.01 1.54 0.94
C TYR A 58 -11.31 0.57 1.89
N VAL A 59 -9.99 0.54 1.90
CA VAL A 59 -9.23 -0.38 2.74
C VAL A 59 -8.20 0.35 3.59
N LEU A 60 -7.99 -0.12 4.81
CA LEU A 60 -6.93 0.36 5.70
C LEU A 60 -5.66 -0.47 5.46
N GLY A 61 -4.86 -0.05 4.53
CA GLY A 61 -3.71 -0.83 4.11
C GLY A 61 -4.03 -1.74 2.93
N PRO A 62 -4.15 -3.06 3.10
CA PRO A 62 -4.00 -3.84 4.35
C PRO A 62 -2.58 -3.92 4.89
N LEU A 63 -2.44 -3.97 6.22
CA LEU A 63 -1.17 -4.26 6.87
C LEU A 63 -0.86 -5.74 6.69
N VAL A 64 0.24 -6.04 6.03
CA VAL A 64 0.60 -7.43 5.66
C VAL A 64 1.33 -8.19 6.76
N THR A 65 1.80 -7.47 7.79
CA THR A 65 2.49 -8.02 8.96
C THR A 65 2.55 -6.97 10.07
N ASP A 66 2.63 -7.43 11.32
CA ASP A 66 2.71 -6.58 12.53
C ASP A 66 4.09 -6.64 13.18
N ILE A 67 5.11 -7.13 12.45
CA ILE A 67 6.42 -7.48 13.05
C ILE A 67 7.18 -6.28 13.63
N PHE A 68 6.98 -5.06 13.12
CA PHE A 68 7.72 -3.88 13.54
C PHE A 68 6.78 -2.73 13.89
N PRO A 69 6.32 -2.61 15.14
CA PRO A 69 5.53 -1.46 15.60
C PRO A 69 6.24 -0.14 15.29
N GLY A 70 5.49 0.85 14.83
CA GLY A 70 6.04 2.14 14.36
C GLY A 70 6.38 2.17 12.87
N TYR A 71 6.21 1.06 12.16
CA TYR A 71 6.42 0.95 10.71
C TYR A 71 5.17 0.52 9.95
N ASP A 72 4.01 0.64 10.56
CA ASP A 72 2.72 0.21 10.00
C ASP A 72 2.38 0.91 8.68
N HIS A 73 2.84 2.14 8.47
CA HIS A 73 2.73 2.85 7.20
C HIS A 73 3.46 2.14 6.04
N ILE A 74 4.54 1.42 6.32
CA ILE A 74 5.27 0.63 5.32
C ILE A 74 4.52 -0.66 5.01
N THR A 75 4.10 -1.40 6.04
CA THR A 75 3.37 -2.66 5.86
C THR A 75 2.01 -2.44 5.19
N SER A 76 1.34 -1.33 5.53
CA SER A 76 0.14 -0.83 4.88
C SER A 76 0.37 -0.47 3.40
N ALA A 77 1.48 0.19 3.08
CA ALA A 77 1.78 0.54 1.69
C ALA A 77 2.01 -0.71 0.82
N ILE A 78 2.60 -1.75 1.36
CA ILE A 78 2.79 -3.02 0.65
C ILE A 78 1.43 -3.63 0.31
N GLY A 79 0.58 -3.83 1.31
CA GLY A 79 -0.75 -4.40 1.10
C GLY A 79 -1.66 -3.48 0.29
N GLY A 80 -1.57 -2.17 0.50
CA GLY A 80 -2.32 -1.16 -0.24
C GLY A 80 -2.01 -1.17 -1.73
N ALA A 81 -0.75 -1.34 -2.12
CA ALA A 81 -0.39 -1.47 -3.53
C ALA A 81 -1.02 -2.71 -4.16
N ILE A 82 -1.03 -3.84 -3.45
CA ILE A 82 -1.65 -5.08 -3.92
C ILE A 82 -3.17 -4.91 -3.99
N ALA A 83 -3.80 -4.36 -2.94
CA ALA A 83 -5.24 -4.13 -2.89
C ALA A 83 -5.71 -3.22 -4.03
N ALA A 84 -5.05 -2.07 -4.21
CA ALA A 84 -5.39 -1.11 -5.25
C ALA A 84 -5.18 -1.66 -6.67
N ALA A 85 -4.17 -2.52 -6.88
CA ALA A 85 -3.97 -3.21 -8.14
C ALA A 85 -5.05 -4.26 -8.44
N ASN A 86 -5.78 -4.74 -7.42
CA ASN A 86 -6.75 -5.83 -7.52
C ASN A 86 -8.21 -5.40 -7.25
N GLY A 87 -8.51 -4.11 -7.11
CA GLY A 87 -9.89 -3.65 -7.03
C GLY A 87 -10.22 -2.64 -5.94
N ALA A 88 -9.35 -2.39 -4.96
CA ALA A 88 -9.59 -1.32 -4.01
C ALA A 88 -9.56 0.06 -4.71
N ASP A 89 -10.53 0.91 -4.38
CA ASP A 89 -10.69 2.24 -4.97
C ASP A 89 -10.06 3.33 -4.10
N PHE A 90 -10.04 3.12 -2.79
CA PHE A 90 -9.51 4.05 -1.81
C PHE A 90 -8.57 3.35 -0.83
N LEU A 91 -7.46 4.01 -0.55
CA LEU A 91 -6.52 3.59 0.48
C LEU A 91 -6.58 4.56 1.65
N CYS A 92 -6.89 4.07 2.85
CA CYS A 92 -6.64 4.81 4.07
C CYS A 92 -5.14 4.88 4.30
N TYR A 93 -4.64 6.05 4.67
CA TYR A 93 -3.26 6.13 5.11
C TYR A 93 -3.12 5.60 6.54
N VAL A 94 -2.00 4.96 6.81
CA VAL A 94 -1.60 4.49 8.13
C VAL A 94 -0.34 5.25 8.52
N THR A 95 -0.26 5.67 9.78
CA THR A 95 0.88 6.46 10.27
C THR A 95 1.90 5.60 11.00
N PRO A 96 3.15 6.08 11.20
CA PRO A 96 4.10 5.44 12.11
C PRO A 96 3.60 5.33 13.56
N ALA A 97 2.61 6.14 13.93
CA ALA A 97 2.03 6.14 15.28
C ALA A 97 0.93 5.10 15.47
N GLU A 98 0.51 4.39 14.42
CA GLU A 98 -0.60 3.43 14.46
C GLU A 98 -0.39 2.42 15.57
N HIS A 99 -1.44 2.12 16.33
CA HIS A 99 -1.46 1.23 17.51
C HIS A 99 -0.59 1.69 18.70
N LEU A 100 0.18 2.79 18.59
CA LEU A 100 1.14 3.20 19.61
C LEU A 100 0.74 4.49 20.34
N ARG A 101 0.27 5.50 19.61
CA ARG A 101 -0.06 6.82 20.13
C ARG A 101 -0.90 7.62 19.14
N LEU A 102 -1.39 8.78 19.56
CA LEU A 102 -1.99 9.73 18.61
C LEU A 102 -0.91 10.25 17.66
N PRO A 103 -1.20 10.29 16.36
CA PRO A 103 -0.24 10.78 15.36
C PRO A 103 -0.07 12.31 15.47
N ASP A 104 1.13 12.77 15.25
CA ASP A 104 1.43 14.18 15.02
C ASP A 104 1.44 14.50 13.50
N THR A 105 1.68 15.77 13.15
CA THR A 105 1.70 16.21 11.76
C THR A 105 2.78 15.52 10.91
N ALA A 106 3.90 15.15 11.52
CA ALA A 106 4.98 14.44 10.83
C ALA A 106 4.58 12.99 10.53
N ASP A 107 3.95 12.32 11.49
CA ASP A 107 3.41 10.97 11.30
C ASP A 107 2.36 10.93 10.17
N VAL A 108 1.42 11.87 10.18
CA VAL A 108 0.39 11.99 9.13
C VAL A 108 1.03 12.17 7.76
N LYS A 109 2.05 13.00 7.67
CA LYS A 109 2.78 13.23 6.43
C LYS A 109 3.46 11.96 5.91
N GLU A 110 4.14 11.21 6.77
CA GLU A 110 4.78 9.95 6.39
C GLU A 110 3.75 8.92 5.92
N GLY A 111 2.63 8.79 6.62
CA GLY A 111 1.54 7.90 6.24
C GLY A 111 0.92 8.25 4.88
N ILE A 112 0.67 9.53 4.62
CA ILE A 112 0.16 10.00 3.32
C ILE A 112 1.16 9.72 2.20
N ILE A 113 2.45 9.95 2.42
CA ILE A 113 3.49 9.66 1.43
C ILE A 113 3.52 8.16 1.11
N ALA A 114 3.50 7.30 2.13
CA ALA A 114 3.50 5.85 1.95
C ALA A 114 2.28 5.38 1.13
N SER A 115 1.07 5.84 1.48
CA SER A 115 -0.15 5.50 0.75
C SER A 115 -0.15 6.00 -0.69
N ARG A 116 0.40 7.19 -0.95
CA ARG A 116 0.53 7.71 -2.32
C ARG A 116 1.50 6.91 -3.16
N ILE A 117 2.60 6.43 -2.57
CA ILE A 117 3.54 5.53 -3.27
C ILE A 117 2.82 4.23 -3.63
N ALA A 118 2.07 3.65 -2.70
CA ALA A 118 1.28 2.44 -2.92
C ALA A 118 0.27 2.62 -4.06
N ALA A 119 -0.52 3.69 -4.02
CA ALA A 119 -1.51 4.00 -5.05
C ALA A 119 -0.87 4.20 -6.43
N HIS A 120 0.24 4.95 -6.50
CA HIS A 120 0.97 5.17 -7.74
C HIS A 120 1.53 3.86 -8.33
N ALA A 121 2.10 3.00 -7.50
CA ALA A 121 2.56 1.67 -7.93
C ALA A 121 1.42 0.82 -8.50
N ALA A 122 0.24 0.87 -7.87
CA ALA A 122 -0.95 0.19 -8.35
C ALA A 122 -1.46 0.76 -9.68
N ASP A 123 -1.43 2.08 -9.87
CA ASP A 123 -1.83 2.72 -11.12
C ASP A 123 -0.93 2.30 -12.28
N ILE A 124 0.36 2.18 -12.04
CA ILE A 124 1.31 1.63 -13.02
C ILE A 124 0.97 0.16 -13.34
N ALA A 125 0.70 -0.64 -12.32
CA ALA A 125 0.38 -2.07 -12.47
C ALA A 125 -0.94 -2.28 -13.25
N LYS A 126 -1.94 -1.42 -13.02
CA LYS A 126 -3.21 -1.41 -13.76
C LYS A 126 -3.09 -0.88 -15.20
N GLY A 127 -1.95 -0.30 -15.57
CA GLY A 127 -1.77 0.30 -16.89
C GLY A 127 -2.56 1.60 -17.08
N VAL A 128 -2.81 2.37 -16.00
CA VAL A 128 -3.48 3.66 -16.09
C VAL A 128 -2.70 4.58 -17.04
N PRO A 129 -3.37 5.19 -18.04
CA PRO A 129 -2.70 6.06 -18.99
C PRO A 129 -1.89 7.16 -18.28
N HIS A 130 -0.66 7.39 -18.74
CA HIS A 130 0.25 8.40 -18.20
C HIS A 130 0.75 8.15 -16.76
N ALA A 131 0.40 7.07 -16.08
CA ALA A 131 0.90 6.77 -14.74
C ALA A 131 2.44 6.75 -14.69
N ARG A 132 3.10 6.19 -15.70
CA ARG A 132 4.57 6.10 -15.77
C ARG A 132 5.29 7.38 -16.18
N ASP A 133 4.59 8.41 -16.63
CA ASP A 133 5.22 9.62 -17.15
C ASP A 133 6.10 10.32 -16.11
N LEU A 134 5.67 10.31 -14.87
CA LEU A 134 6.43 10.88 -13.76
C LEU A 134 7.71 10.08 -13.47
N ASP A 135 7.61 8.76 -13.42
CA ASP A 135 8.77 7.87 -13.21
C ASP A 135 9.79 8.01 -14.33
N ASN A 136 9.33 8.08 -15.57
CA ASN A 136 10.21 8.30 -16.72
C ASN A 136 10.96 9.62 -16.60
N LYS A 137 10.27 10.72 -16.26
CA LYS A 137 10.90 12.04 -16.04
C LYS A 137 11.89 12.01 -14.87
N MET A 138 11.58 11.25 -13.81
CA MET A 138 12.49 11.09 -12.68
C MET A 138 13.72 10.27 -13.07
N ALA A 139 13.56 9.20 -13.85
CA ALA A 139 14.66 8.38 -14.34
C ALA A 139 15.60 9.18 -15.24
N GLU A 140 15.07 9.99 -16.16
CA GLU A 140 15.86 10.91 -16.99
C GLU A 140 16.62 11.93 -16.13
N ALA A 141 15.97 12.51 -15.13
CA ALA A 141 16.59 13.49 -14.24
C ALA A 141 17.72 12.89 -13.39
N ILE A 142 17.58 11.63 -12.95
CA ILE A 142 18.60 10.91 -12.19
C ILE A 142 19.80 10.56 -13.08
N SER A 143 19.54 10.15 -14.33
CA SER A 143 20.60 9.76 -15.26
C SER A 143 21.49 10.94 -15.69
N TRP A 144 20.93 12.15 -15.76
CA TRP A 144 21.61 13.31 -16.36
C TRP A 144 22.28 14.26 -15.38
N THR A 145 21.78 14.47 -14.16
CA THR A 145 22.36 15.50 -13.28
C THR A 145 22.36 15.19 -11.77
N GLY A 146 21.78 14.13 -11.30
CA GLY A 146 21.65 13.87 -9.85
C GLY A 146 20.89 14.96 -9.04
N THR A 147 20.74 16.15 -9.61
CA THR A 147 20.23 17.35 -8.94
C THR A 147 18.75 17.64 -9.23
N ARG A 148 18.19 17.14 -10.32
CA ARG A 148 16.77 17.39 -10.66
C ARG A 148 15.78 16.58 -9.84
N CYS A 149 16.22 15.46 -9.28
CA CYS A 149 15.39 14.62 -8.41
C CYS A 149 14.91 15.39 -7.15
N SER A 150 15.70 16.34 -6.65
CA SER A 150 15.36 17.17 -5.50
C SER A 150 14.29 18.24 -5.78
N ARG A 151 13.89 18.44 -7.02
CA ARG A 151 12.90 19.45 -7.45
C ARG A 151 11.57 18.84 -7.90
N SER A 152 11.36 17.56 -7.70
CA SER A 152 10.05 16.96 -7.97
C SER A 152 8.98 17.63 -7.11
N PRO A 153 7.83 18.05 -7.68
CA PRO A 153 6.73 18.63 -6.92
C PRO A 153 6.15 17.70 -5.85
N TRP A 154 6.58 16.44 -5.85
CA TRP A 154 6.17 15.42 -4.89
C TRP A 154 7.14 15.25 -3.71
N THR A 155 8.35 15.84 -3.75
CA THR A 155 9.24 15.88 -2.60
C THR A 155 8.77 16.94 -1.63
N LEU A 156 7.92 16.56 -0.71
CA LEU A 156 7.29 17.45 0.27
C LEU A 156 8.24 18.01 1.33
N THR A 157 9.51 17.67 1.37
CA THR A 157 10.53 18.39 2.17
C THR A 157 11.94 17.82 2.01
N LYS A 158 12.91 18.71 2.15
CA LYS A 158 14.37 18.58 2.23
C LYS A 158 15.01 17.85 1.05
N PRO A 159 15.86 18.53 0.28
CA PRO A 159 16.75 17.86 -0.64
C PRO A 159 17.63 16.91 0.17
N VAL A 160 17.34 15.62 0.10
CA VAL A 160 18.30 14.61 0.50
C VAL A 160 19.37 14.65 -0.58
N PRO A 161 20.62 14.97 -0.27
CA PRO A 161 21.68 14.93 -1.27
C PRO A 161 21.89 13.45 -1.65
N ILE A 162 21.21 13.02 -2.72
CA ILE A 162 21.32 11.66 -3.27
C ILE A 162 22.79 11.35 -3.62
N LEU A 163 23.59 12.37 -3.86
CA LEU A 163 25.04 12.21 -4.05
C LEU A 163 25.77 11.58 -2.84
N ARG A 164 25.28 11.79 -1.60
CA ARG A 164 25.87 11.15 -0.41
C ARG A 164 25.56 9.67 -0.29
N VAL A 165 24.41 9.23 -0.78
CA VAL A 165 24.07 7.80 -0.75
C VAL A 165 24.92 7.01 -1.75
N ARG A 166 25.30 7.59 -2.88
CA ARG A 166 26.17 6.93 -3.86
C ARG A 166 27.60 6.70 -3.39
N LEU A 167 28.12 7.56 -2.50
CA LEU A 167 29.46 7.41 -1.93
C LEU A 167 29.52 6.36 -0.81
N LEU A 168 28.39 6.00 -0.20
CA LEU A 168 28.33 4.93 0.80
C LEU A 168 28.07 3.54 0.21
N GLN A 169 27.69 3.46 -1.08
CA GLN A 169 27.48 2.18 -1.77
C GLN A 169 28.77 1.54 -2.34
N THR A 170 29.92 2.14 -2.15
CA THR A 170 31.21 1.51 -2.44
C THR A 170 31.73 0.65 -1.27
N VAL A 171 30.97 0.56 -0.17
CA VAL A 171 31.23 -0.44 0.85
C VAL A 171 30.68 -1.77 0.32
N THR A 172 31.58 -2.72 0.14
CA THR A 172 31.34 -4.12 -0.26
C THR A 172 30.01 -4.64 0.26
N PRO A 173 29.19 -5.30 -0.59
CA PRO A 173 27.97 -5.93 -0.11
C PRO A 173 28.34 -6.93 0.96
N ALA A 174 27.81 -6.73 2.17
CA ALA A 174 27.88 -7.75 3.18
C ALA A 174 27.26 -9.04 2.59
N PRO A 175 27.91 -10.20 2.73
CA PRO A 175 27.33 -11.43 2.23
C PRO A 175 25.98 -11.61 2.90
N CYS A 176 24.96 -11.80 2.08
CA CYS A 176 23.60 -12.05 2.53
C CYS A 176 23.62 -13.35 3.36
N ALA A 177 23.70 -13.22 4.69
CA ALA A 177 23.72 -14.34 5.61
C ALA A 177 22.30 -14.83 5.88
N VAL A 178 21.52 -15.07 4.82
CA VAL A 178 20.38 -15.97 4.93
C VAL A 178 20.92 -17.37 4.70
N ARG A 179 21.46 -17.97 5.75
CA ARG A 179 21.66 -19.40 5.78
C ARG A 179 20.26 -20.02 5.92
N CYS A 180 19.74 -20.52 4.81
CA CYS A 180 18.69 -21.54 4.91
C CYS A 180 19.25 -22.69 5.74
N ALA A 181 18.64 -22.99 6.88
CA ALA A 181 18.93 -24.19 7.62
C ALA A 181 18.63 -25.41 6.70
N PRO A 182 19.50 -26.41 6.65
CA PRO A 182 19.24 -27.60 5.87
C PRO A 182 18.02 -28.31 6.44
N CYS A 183 17.04 -28.61 5.59
CA CYS A 183 15.94 -29.51 5.92
C CYS A 183 16.51 -30.85 6.36
N ALA A 184 16.19 -31.29 7.57
CA ALA A 184 16.49 -32.64 8.02
C ALA A 184 15.67 -33.63 7.18
N PRO A 185 16.24 -34.78 6.79
CA PRO A 185 15.50 -35.80 6.06
C PRO A 185 14.44 -36.43 6.97
N PRO A 186 13.31 -36.91 6.42
CA PRO A 186 12.29 -37.60 7.18
C PRO A 186 12.80 -38.92 7.69
N THR A 187 12.58 -39.21 8.95
CA THR A 187 12.72 -40.52 9.58
C THR A 187 11.50 -41.37 9.32
#